data_385f923d780e273316b52bb48b2cdae8
#
_entry.id   385f923d780e273316b52bb48b2cdae8
#
_cell.length_a   1.000
_cell.length_b   1.000
_cell.length_c   1.000
_cell.angle_alpha   90.00
_cell.angle_beta   90.00
_cell.angle_gamma   90.00
#
_symmetry.space_group_name_H-M   'P 1'
#
loop_
_entity.id
_entity.type
_entity.pdbx_description
1 polymer ?
#
loop_
_entity_poly.entity_id
_entity_poly.type
_entity_poly.pdbx_seq_one_letter_code
_entity_poly.pdbx_strand_id
1 'polypeptide(L)'
;MAKIDPELRRRLQAKPDAHIHAIIRTQRDPAQAAISAGQRGVTVRRQFTLVPGLAVTGPASALLSLLDEPWVASIEEDREVHTMTHDP
;
A
#
# COMPACT_ATOMS: atom_id res chain seq x y z
N MET A 1 -4.26 11.28 10.27
CA MET A 1 -4.06 11.37 8.82
C MET A 1 -2.89 10.48 8.41
N ALA A 2 -3.05 9.73 7.34
CA ALA A 2 -2.02 8.80 6.89
C ALA A 2 -0.80 9.54 6.35
N LYS A 3 0.38 8.94 6.56
CA LYS A 3 1.63 9.51 6.08
C LYS A 3 2.02 8.86 4.76
N ILE A 4 2.51 9.65 3.85
CA ILE A 4 3.02 9.16 2.58
C ILE A 4 4.15 10.09 2.14
N ASP A 5 5.21 9.48 1.56
CA ASP A 5 6.30 10.26 1.01
C ASP A 5 5.77 11.19 -0.09
N PRO A 6 6.08 12.49 -0.05
CA PRO A 6 5.55 13.41 -1.06
C PRO A 6 5.93 13.04 -2.48
N GLU A 7 7.10 12.45 -2.69
CA GLU A 7 7.50 12.03 -4.02
C GLU A 7 6.68 10.85 -4.49
N LEU A 8 6.43 9.89 -3.62
CA LEU A 8 5.57 8.75 -3.96
C LEU A 8 4.17 9.24 -4.28
N ARG A 9 3.63 10.13 -3.47
CA ARG A 9 2.30 10.68 -3.71
C ARG A 9 2.21 11.34 -5.07
N ARG A 10 3.24 12.08 -5.43
CA ARG A 10 3.29 12.75 -6.72
C ARG A 10 3.27 11.76 -7.87
N ARG A 11 4.04 10.68 -7.73
CA ARG A 11 4.07 9.62 -8.76
C ARG A 11 2.72 8.93 -8.89
N LEU A 12 2.05 8.70 -7.78
CA LEU A 12 0.72 8.07 -7.81
C LEU A 12 -0.29 8.99 -8.49
N GLN A 13 -0.21 10.29 -8.23
CA GLN A 13 -1.11 11.24 -8.85
C GLN A 13 -0.85 11.41 -10.34
N ALA A 14 0.41 11.28 -10.74
CA ALA A 14 0.79 11.48 -12.13
C ALA A 14 0.32 10.34 -13.03
N LYS A 15 0.24 9.12 -12.49
CA LYS A 15 -0.16 7.94 -13.27
C LYS A 15 -1.15 7.12 -12.47
N PRO A 16 -2.41 7.56 -12.38
CA PRO A 16 -3.39 6.88 -11.53
C PRO A 16 -3.72 5.46 -11.96
N ASP A 17 -3.44 5.11 -13.22
CA ASP A 17 -3.68 3.75 -13.70
C ASP A 17 -2.46 2.83 -13.54
N ALA A 18 -1.33 3.36 -13.11
CA ALA A 18 -0.14 2.55 -12.95
C ALA A 18 -0.32 1.52 -11.84
N HIS A 19 0.15 0.31 -12.08
CA HIS A 19 0.06 -0.77 -11.09
C HIS A 19 1.25 -0.66 -10.14
N ILE A 20 0.95 -0.50 -8.86
CA ILE A 20 1.96 -0.19 -7.85
C ILE A 20 1.98 -1.26 -6.78
N HIS A 21 3.18 -1.61 -6.34
CA HIS A 21 3.40 -2.46 -5.17
C HIS A 21 3.68 -1.56 -3.98
N ALA A 22 2.93 -1.73 -2.90
CA ALA A 22 3.05 -0.84 -1.75
C ALA A 22 2.94 -1.61 -0.44
N ILE A 23 3.48 -1.02 0.61
CA ILE A 23 3.31 -1.52 1.96
C ILE A 23 2.51 -0.49 2.74
N ILE A 24 1.40 -0.93 3.31
CA ILE A 24 0.52 -0.08 4.09
C ILE A 24 0.70 -0.45 5.55
N ARG A 25 1.16 0.52 6.36
CA ARG A 25 1.20 0.33 7.81
C ARG A 25 -0.18 0.60 8.36
N THR A 26 -0.66 -0.27 9.22
CA THR A 26 -2.02 -0.18 9.73
C THR A 26 -2.03 0.15 11.21
N GLN A 27 -3.12 0.80 11.67
CA GLN A 27 -3.32 1.09 13.08
C GLN A 27 -4.27 0.10 13.74
N ARG A 28 -4.77 -0.86 12.96
CA ARG A 28 -5.71 -1.87 13.42
C ARG A 28 -5.24 -3.24 13.03
N ASP A 29 -6.04 -4.23 13.43
CA ASP A 29 -5.80 -5.61 13.08
C ASP A 29 -5.61 -5.75 11.56
N PRO A 30 -4.48 -6.28 11.10
CA PRO A 30 -4.24 -6.42 9.67
C PRO A 30 -5.31 -7.25 8.94
N ALA A 31 -5.93 -8.19 9.61
CA ALA A 31 -6.95 -9.02 8.97
C ALA A 31 -8.16 -8.19 8.58
N GLN A 32 -8.62 -7.29 9.45
CA GLN A 32 -9.73 -6.41 9.13
C GLN A 32 -9.34 -5.36 8.10
N ALA A 33 -8.12 -4.86 8.21
CA ALA A 33 -7.60 -3.89 7.24
C ALA A 33 -7.54 -4.50 5.85
N ALA A 34 -7.18 -5.79 5.77
CA ALA A 34 -7.10 -6.48 4.48
C ALA A 34 -8.46 -6.53 3.78
N ILE A 35 -9.53 -6.75 4.54
CA ILE A 35 -10.87 -6.77 3.96
C ILE A 35 -11.23 -5.40 3.41
N SER A 36 -10.96 -4.36 4.19
CA SER A 36 -11.25 -2.98 3.74
C SER A 36 -10.42 -2.61 2.52
N ALA A 37 -9.16 -3.00 2.49
CA ALA A 37 -8.29 -2.71 1.36
C ALA A 37 -8.81 -3.38 0.09
N GLY A 38 -9.23 -4.64 0.20
CA GLY A 38 -9.78 -5.35 -0.94
C GLY A 38 -10.99 -4.66 -1.53
N GLN A 39 -11.81 -4.06 -0.67
CA GLN A 39 -12.99 -3.33 -1.13
C GLN A 39 -12.64 -2.05 -1.85
N ARG A 40 -11.42 -1.54 -1.65
CA ARG A 40 -10.96 -0.33 -2.31
C ARG A 40 -10.24 -0.60 -3.63
N GLY A 41 -10.17 -1.86 -4.05
CA GLY A 41 -9.63 -2.18 -5.35
C GLY A 41 -8.17 -2.56 -5.37
N VAL A 42 -7.57 -2.82 -4.22
CA VAL A 42 -6.20 -3.32 -4.17
C VAL A 42 -6.20 -4.79 -3.80
N THR A 43 -5.17 -5.50 -4.23
CA THR A 43 -4.98 -6.91 -3.90
C THR A 43 -4.00 -7.02 -2.74
N VAL A 44 -4.44 -7.67 -1.65
CA VAL A 44 -3.59 -7.88 -0.50
C VAL A 44 -2.77 -9.14 -0.73
N ARG A 45 -1.45 -9.01 -0.76
CA ARG A 45 -0.55 -10.13 -1.01
C ARG A 45 -0.04 -10.75 0.28
N ARG A 46 0.10 -9.96 1.33
CA ARG A 46 0.68 -10.44 2.59
C ARG A 46 0.20 -9.59 3.74
N GLN A 47 0.04 -10.21 4.90
CA GLN A 47 -0.29 -9.51 6.12
C GLN A 47 0.90 -9.63 7.08
N PHE A 48 1.27 -8.51 7.69
CA PHE A 48 2.33 -8.48 8.68
C PHE A 48 1.73 -8.32 10.06
N THR A 49 2.19 -9.11 11.02
CA THR A 49 1.65 -9.08 12.39
C THR A 49 2.59 -8.44 13.39
N LEU A 50 3.90 -8.61 13.24
CA LEU A 50 4.85 -8.02 14.18
C LEU A 50 4.83 -6.50 14.11
N VAL A 51 4.88 -5.96 12.90
CA VAL A 51 4.63 -4.55 12.66
C VAL A 51 3.38 -4.52 11.80
N PRO A 52 2.23 -4.19 12.35
CA PRO A 52 0.97 -4.36 11.61
C PRO A 52 0.99 -3.64 10.27
N GLY A 53 0.68 -4.40 9.23
CA GLY A 53 0.70 -3.84 7.88
C GLY A 53 0.28 -4.85 6.83
N LEU A 54 0.18 -4.35 5.59
CA LEU A 54 -0.23 -5.13 4.44
C LEU A 54 0.72 -4.85 3.28
N ALA A 55 1.10 -5.90 2.57
CA ALA A 55 1.74 -5.73 1.26
C ALA A 55 0.65 -5.88 0.22
N VAL A 56 0.46 -4.85 -0.59
CA VAL A 56 -0.63 -4.78 -1.54
C VAL A 56 -0.14 -4.41 -2.93
N THR A 57 -0.96 -4.73 -3.93
CA THR A 57 -0.75 -4.25 -5.29
C THR A 57 -2.07 -3.70 -5.81
N GLY A 58 -1.99 -2.71 -6.67
CA GLY A 58 -3.18 -2.15 -7.27
C GLY A 58 -2.89 -0.87 -8.02
N PRO A 59 -3.92 -0.29 -8.64
CA PRO A 59 -3.72 0.96 -9.36
C PRO A 59 -3.42 2.10 -8.39
N ALA A 60 -2.62 3.04 -8.85
CA ALA A 60 -2.21 4.17 -8.02
C ALA A 60 -3.40 4.92 -7.44
N SER A 61 -4.48 5.05 -8.21
CA SER A 61 -5.67 5.75 -7.73
C SER A 61 -6.30 5.06 -6.52
N ALA A 62 -6.30 3.73 -6.51
CA ALA A 62 -6.83 2.98 -5.37
C ALA A 62 -5.96 3.20 -4.14
N LEU A 63 -4.64 3.22 -4.31
CA LEU A 63 -3.74 3.48 -3.19
C LEU A 63 -3.95 4.88 -2.63
N LEU A 64 -4.14 5.86 -3.50
CA LEU A 64 -4.42 7.22 -3.05
C LEU A 64 -5.71 7.30 -2.24
N SER A 65 -6.73 6.54 -2.64
CA SER A 65 -7.99 6.52 -1.92
C SER A 65 -7.85 5.96 -0.51
N LEU A 66 -6.86 5.09 -0.29
CA LEU A 66 -6.63 4.51 1.02
C LEU A 66 -6.11 5.52 2.03
N LEU A 67 -5.54 6.63 1.57
CA LEU A 67 -5.06 7.67 2.49
C LEU A 67 -6.17 8.25 3.36
N ASP A 68 -7.41 8.15 2.91
CA ASP A 68 -8.54 8.68 3.67
C ASP A 68 -9.08 7.69 4.70
N GLU A 69 -8.57 6.47 4.72
CA GLU A 69 -9.04 5.47 5.65
C GLU A 69 -8.41 5.65 7.02
N PRO A 70 -9.21 5.63 8.10
CA PRO A 70 -8.68 5.88 9.44
C PRO A 70 -7.72 4.81 9.94
N TRP A 71 -7.75 3.61 9.36
CA TRP A 71 -6.87 2.53 9.79
C TRP A 71 -5.50 2.59 9.11
N VAL A 72 -5.32 3.46 8.13
CA VAL A 72 -4.03 3.58 7.42
C VAL A 72 -3.12 4.53 8.17
N ALA A 73 -1.97 4.03 8.62
CA ALA A 73 -0.98 4.87 9.28
C ALA A 73 -0.03 5.49 8.26
N SER A 74 0.44 4.69 7.30
CA SER A 74 1.33 5.18 6.25
C SER A 74 1.28 4.27 5.05
N ILE A 75 1.68 4.82 3.90
CA ILE A 75 1.84 4.06 2.67
C ILE A 75 3.26 4.26 2.18
N GLU A 76 3.95 3.15 1.89
CA GLU A 76 5.32 3.15 1.41
C GLU A 76 5.40 2.32 0.15
N GLU A 77 6.32 2.65 -0.73
CA GLU A 77 6.54 1.84 -1.91
C GLU A 77 7.29 0.57 -1.52
N ASP A 78 6.84 -0.57 -2.06
CA ASP A 78 7.50 -1.84 -1.82
C ASP A 78 8.62 -2.01 -2.86
N ARG A 79 9.84 -1.86 -2.42
CA ARG A 79 11.00 -1.93 -3.30
C ARG A 79 11.70 -3.28 -3.28
N GLU A 80 11.24 -4.18 -2.46
CA GLU A 80 11.84 -5.50 -2.38
C GLU A 80 11.78 -6.25 -3.70
N VAL A 81 10.74 -5.98 -4.46
CA VAL A 81 10.57 -6.61 -5.76
C VAL A 81 11.76 -6.36 -6.67
N HIS A 82 12.29 -5.17 -6.63
CA HIS A 82 13.41 -4.83 -7.49
C HIS A 82 14.68 -5.55 -7.08
N THR A 83 14.91 -5.66 -5.80
CA THR A 83 16.07 -6.34 -5.29
C THR A 83 16.10 -7.79 -5.69
N MET A 84 14.95 -8.42 -5.61
CA MET A 84 14.86 -9.84 -5.90
C MET A 84 15.03 -10.15 -7.38
N THR A 85 14.52 -9.29 -8.22
CA THR A 85 14.60 -9.56 -9.64
C THR A 85 16.00 -9.44 -10.19
N HIS A 86 16.90 -8.69 -9.51
CA HIS A 86 18.22 -8.50 -9.99
C HIS A 86 19.18 -9.54 -9.51
N ASP A 87 18.81 -10.29 -8.57
CA ASP A 87 19.67 -11.26 -7.98
C ASP A 87 19.75 -12.49 -8.84
N PRO A 88 20.87 -12.86 -9.35
CA PRO A 88 21.00 -14.04 -10.21
C PRO A 88 20.88 -15.33 -9.45
#